data_41b12b599649b7e531a545d1622dba3a
#
_entry.id   41b12b599649b7e531a545d1622dba3a
#
_cell.length_a   1.000
_cell.length_b   1.000
_cell.length_c   1.000
_cell.angle_alpha   90.00
_cell.angle_beta   90.00
_cell.angle_gamma   90.00
#
_symmetry.space_group_name_H-M   'P 1'
#
loop_
_entity.id
_entity.type
_entity.pdbx_description
1 polymer ?
#
loop_
_entity_poly.entity_id
_entity_poly.type
_entity_poly.pdbx_seq_one_letter_code
_entity_poly.pdbx_strand_id
1 'polypeptide(L)'
;MLFALSLSASAQSPKYEMRAVWLTTIGGIDWPHSYANSSYYIELQKRELTTILDQLQQAGINTVLIQARVRATTIFPSNIEPWDGCLSGKPGTSPGYDALQFAIDECHKRGMQCHAWIVTIPVGKWNNYGCKQLRQKYPKLIVKIGDEGYMNPESAETGDYLARFCRDVVRRYDVDGIHLDYIRYPETWKLKVSRSQGRQYITSIVRKINQAVKAEKPWVMLSCSPIGKYDDLARYKSGGWNANTTVCQDAQGWLRDGLMDALFPMMYFQGNNFFPFAVNWKEYAYGRIVVPGLAAYMLHPSERNWSLDVMQREMYVSREQGLGHCFFRSKFLTDNTKGLYTFTKDFNQNPALIPPMSWYGKRSPAAPPKAQLQRGVTTDMFAWEQPRDYSGGDYLLYNIYASADYPVDINDNRNLISTRQRSNRITVKHGGRQLNYAVTAVDRYGNESLPAQTVKPSAPLRKLDFRELIVGKPRKRSKKR
;
A
#
# COMPACT_ATOMS: atom_id res chain seq x y z
N MET A 1 19.78 39.44 21.00
CA MET A 1 20.02 38.02 21.29
C MET A 1 18.72 37.25 21.02
N LEU A 2 18.49 36.83 19.76
CA LEU A 2 17.30 36.06 19.37
C LEU A 2 17.54 34.58 19.69
N PHE A 3 16.81 34.08 20.67
CA PHE A 3 16.73 32.62 20.88
C PHE A 3 15.96 32.00 19.72
N ALA A 4 16.67 31.32 18.83
CA ALA A 4 16.08 30.37 17.90
C ALA A 4 15.63 29.15 18.72
N LEU A 5 14.37 29.11 19.12
CA LEU A 5 13.72 27.88 19.57
C LEU A 5 13.69 26.92 18.38
N SER A 6 14.64 25.98 18.34
CA SER A 6 14.54 24.80 17.49
C SER A 6 13.37 23.97 18.00
N LEU A 7 12.19 24.19 17.43
CA LEU A 7 11.06 23.27 17.52
C LEU A 7 11.44 21.98 16.76
N SER A 8 12.18 21.10 17.40
CA SER A 8 12.18 19.68 17.04
C SER A 8 10.85 19.07 17.53
N ALA A 9 9.73 19.53 16.97
CA ALA A 9 8.52 18.74 17.00
C ALA A 9 8.77 17.54 16.07
N SER A 10 9.35 16.49 16.61
CA SER A 10 9.26 15.16 16.02
C SER A 10 7.77 14.87 15.91
N ALA A 11 7.21 15.05 14.70
CA ALA A 11 5.82 14.66 14.44
C ALA A 11 5.71 13.18 14.83
N GLN A 12 5.01 12.90 15.94
CA GLN A 12 4.89 11.54 16.45
C GLN A 12 4.33 10.65 15.34
N SER A 13 5.02 9.54 15.06
CA SER A 13 4.58 8.59 14.04
C SER A 13 3.16 8.10 14.38
N PRO A 14 2.16 8.29 13.52
CA PRO A 14 0.79 7.92 13.82
C PRO A 14 0.59 6.41 13.79
N LYS A 15 -0.40 5.89 14.54
CA LYS A 15 -0.80 4.48 14.47
C LYS A 15 -1.28 4.08 13.07
N TYR A 16 -2.00 4.98 12.40
CA TYR A 16 -2.56 4.75 11.07
C TYR A 16 -1.98 5.74 10.06
N GLU A 17 -1.27 5.24 9.06
CA GLU A 17 -0.74 6.03 7.95
C GLU A 17 -0.46 5.12 6.75
N MET A 18 -1.01 5.43 5.58
CA MET A 18 -0.66 4.70 4.37
C MET A 18 0.67 5.24 3.82
N ARG A 19 1.68 4.38 3.77
CA ARG A 19 3.03 4.64 3.32
C ARG A 19 3.30 3.80 2.09
N ALA A 20 3.21 4.42 0.92
CA ALA A 20 3.15 3.68 -0.32
C ALA A 20 4.29 4.01 -1.27
N VAL A 21 4.44 3.16 -2.29
CA VAL A 21 5.37 3.37 -3.39
C VAL A 21 4.78 2.81 -4.69
N TRP A 22 4.98 3.51 -5.80
CA TRP A 22 4.79 2.95 -7.13
C TRP A 22 6.03 2.17 -7.53
N LEU A 23 5.84 0.90 -7.92
CA LEU A 23 6.85 0.02 -8.48
C LEU A 23 6.51 -0.21 -9.96
N THR A 24 7.29 0.41 -10.84
CA THR A 24 7.05 0.36 -12.28
C THR A 24 7.68 -0.87 -12.91
N THR A 25 6.98 -1.48 -13.86
CA THR A 25 7.49 -2.63 -14.64
C THR A 25 7.74 -2.28 -16.10
N ILE A 26 7.16 -1.18 -16.59
CA ILE A 26 7.35 -0.73 -17.97
C ILE A 26 8.84 -0.61 -18.30
N GLY A 27 9.28 -1.33 -19.34
CA GLY A 27 10.69 -1.30 -19.76
C GLY A 27 11.70 -1.77 -18.71
N GLY A 28 11.24 -2.36 -17.59
CA GLY A 28 12.10 -2.79 -16.49
C GLY A 28 12.73 -1.63 -15.71
N ILE A 29 12.14 -0.42 -15.72
CA ILE A 29 12.79 0.77 -15.15
C ILE A 29 12.91 0.78 -13.63
N ASP A 30 12.06 0.01 -12.89
CA ASP A 30 12.25 -0.31 -11.50
C ASP A 30 12.52 -1.80 -11.31
N TRP A 31 11.78 -2.64 -12.05
CA TRP A 31 11.86 -4.10 -12.02
C TRP A 31 11.12 -4.70 -13.23
N PRO A 32 11.62 -5.79 -13.85
CA PRO A 32 12.93 -6.42 -13.64
C PRO A 32 14.03 -5.81 -14.53
N HIS A 33 15.29 -5.94 -14.13
CA HIS A 33 16.44 -5.45 -14.92
C HIS A 33 17.05 -6.52 -15.85
N SER A 34 16.48 -7.73 -15.88
CA SER A 34 16.90 -8.83 -16.76
C SER A 34 15.69 -9.52 -17.36
N TYR A 35 15.88 -10.27 -18.45
CA TYR A 35 14.81 -11.02 -19.08
C TYR A 35 14.80 -12.48 -18.63
N ALA A 36 13.63 -13.00 -18.27
CA ALA A 36 13.41 -14.39 -17.83
C ALA A 36 13.45 -15.37 -19.03
N ASN A 37 14.63 -15.55 -19.63
CA ASN A 37 14.85 -16.44 -20.75
C ASN A 37 15.47 -17.81 -20.36
N SER A 38 15.71 -18.00 -19.05
CA SER A 38 16.14 -19.28 -18.46
C SER A 38 15.70 -19.32 -16.99
N SER A 39 15.78 -20.51 -16.36
CA SER A 39 15.49 -20.69 -14.94
C SER A 39 16.38 -19.81 -14.05
N TYR A 40 17.65 -19.63 -14.43
CA TYR A 40 18.57 -18.72 -13.72
C TYR A 40 18.04 -17.28 -13.69
N TYR A 41 17.62 -16.73 -14.82
CA TYR A 41 17.10 -15.36 -14.89
C TYR A 41 15.72 -15.21 -14.26
N ILE A 42 14.89 -16.24 -14.25
CA ILE A 42 13.64 -16.26 -13.47
C ILE A 42 13.95 -16.04 -11.97
N GLU A 43 14.88 -16.84 -11.44
CA GLU A 43 15.28 -16.73 -10.04
C GLU A 43 16.02 -15.41 -9.74
N LEU A 44 16.73 -14.85 -10.71
CA LEU A 44 17.35 -13.53 -10.58
C LEU A 44 16.29 -12.42 -10.46
N GLN A 45 15.27 -12.42 -11.31
CA GLN A 45 14.16 -11.46 -11.22
C GLN A 45 13.43 -11.57 -9.88
N LYS A 46 13.18 -12.78 -9.40
CA LYS A 46 12.54 -13.02 -8.08
C LYS A 46 13.39 -12.49 -6.93
N ARG A 47 14.71 -12.76 -6.92
CA ARG A 47 15.62 -12.24 -5.89
C ARG A 47 15.69 -10.73 -5.92
N GLU A 48 15.72 -10.13 -7.10
CA GLU A 48 15.70 -8.68 -7.27
C GLU A 48 14.46 -8.06 -6.62
N LEU A 49 13.26 -8.57 -6.93
CA LEU A 49 12.02 -8.09 -6.33
C LEU A 49 12.01 -8.26 -4.81
N THR A 50 12.44 -9.41 -4.29
CA THR A 50 12.52 -9.64 -2.84
C THR A 50 13.46 -8.65 -2.16
N THR A 51 14.60 -8.32 -2.78
CA THR A 51 15.55 -7.32 -2.26
C THR A 51 14.92 -5.92 -2.22
N ILE A 52 14.20 -5.52 -3.29
CA ILE A 52 13.47 -4.25 -3.32
C ILE A 52 12.42 -4.21 -2.19
N LEU A 53 11.63 -5.28 -2.03
CA LEU A 53 10.59 -5.34 -1.01
C LEU A 53 11.16 -5.35 0.42
N ASP A 54 12.31 -5.98 0.65
CA ASP A 54 13.03 -5.93 1.95
C ASP A 54 13.46 -4.50 2.29
N GLN A 55 14.02 -3.77 1.32
CA GLN A 55 14.38 -2.37 1.49
C GLN A 55 13.15 -1.50 1.78
N LEU A 56 12.05 -1.70 1.04
CA LEU A 56 10.81 -0.96 1.25
C LEU A 56 10.22 -1.21 2.65
N GLN A 57 10.20 -2.46 3.11
CA GLN A 57 9.77 -2.81 4.46
C GLN A 57 10.65 -2.13 5.52
N GLN A 58 11.98 -2.14 5.35
CA GLN A 58 12.92 -1.47 6.27
C GLN A 58 12.76 0.05 6.31
N ALA A 59 12.28 0.66 5.20
CA ALA A 59 11.94 2.07 5.14
C ALA A 59 10.52 2.38 5.69
N GLY A 60 9.84 1.38 6.28
CA GLY A 60 8.50 1.52 6.87
C GLY A 60 7.38 1.67 5.85
N ILE A 61 7.60 1.29 4.57
CA ILE A 61 6.56 1.22 3.55
C ILE A 61 5.62 0.06 3.87
N ASN A 62 4.31 0.28 3.77
CA ASN A 62 3.28 -0.72 4.07
C ASN A 62 2.36 -1.04 2.88
N THR A 63 2.54 -0.35 1.74
CA THR A 63 1.72 -0.55 0.53
C THR A 63 2.57 -0.42 -0.73
N VAL A 64 2.48 -1.40 -1.62
CA VAL A 64 3.17 -1.40 -2.92
C VAL A 64 2.13 -1.38 -4.03
N LEU A 65 2.22 -0.40 -4.92
CA LEU A 65 1.44 -0.28 -6.15
C LEU A 65 2.28 -0.84 -7.29
N ILE A 66 2.14 -2.14 -7.61
CA ILE A 66 2.91 -2.78 -8.67
C ILE A 66 2.22 -2.64 -10.03
N GLN A 67 2.94 -2.18 -11.04
CA GLN A 67 2.39 -1.98 -12.38
C GLN A 67 2.08 -3.32 -13.04
N ALA A 68 0.82 -3.77 -12.90
CA ALA A 68 0.35 -5.09 -13.37
C ALA A 68 -0.18 -5.07 -14.80
N ARG A 69 -0.86 -3.99 -15.21
CA ARG A 69 -1.22 -3.70 -16.60
C ARG A 69 -0.44 -2.49 -17.07
N VAL A 70 0.40 -2.71 -18.08
CA VAL A 70 1.31 -1.66 -18.56
C VAL A 70 0.62 -0.80 -19.64
N ARG A 71 0.45 -1.32 -20.86
CA ARG A 71 -0.22 -0.63 -21.99
C ARG A 71 -0.87 -1.67 -22.89
N ALA A 72 -2.04 -2.18 -22.48
CA ALA A 72 -2.72 -3.33 -23.08
C ALA A 72 -1.85 -4.60 -23.10
N THR A 73 -0.99 -4.75 -22.08
CA THR A 73 -0.16 -5.92 -21.80
C THR A 73 -0.07 -6.12 -20.29
N THR A 74 0.22 -7.33 -19.83
CA THR A 74 0.19 -7.72 -18.42
C THR A 74 1.48 -8.39 -17.99
N ILE A 75 1.79 -8.32 -16.68
CA ILE A 75 2.88 -9.09 -16.05
C ILE A 75 2.41 -10.42 -15.45
N PHE A 76 1.20 -10.86 -15.79
CA PHE A 76 0.57 -12.09 -15.30
C PHE A 76 -0.17 -12.81 -16.44
N PRO A 77 -0.44 -14.12 -16.33
CA PRO A 77 -1.21 -14.83 -17.33
C PRO A 77 -2.61 -14.23 -17.47
N SER A 78 -3.01 -13.84 -18.66
CA SER A 78 -4.33 -13.26 -18.91
C SER A 78 -4.91 -13.77 -20.24
N ASN A 79 -6.22 -14.05 -20.23
CA ASN A 79 -6.99 -14.36 -21.44
C ASN A 79 -7.54 -13.11 -22.12
N ILE A 80 -7.31 -11.91 -21.52
CA ILE A 80 -7.85 -10.64 -22.00
C ILE A 80 -6.77 -9.88 -22.79
N GLU A 81 -5.57 -9.78 -22.24
CA GLU A 81 -4.43 -9.07 -22.82
C GLU A 81 -3.16 -9.94 -22.81
N PRO A 82 -2.23 -9.75 -23.76
CA PRO A 82 -1.02 -10.54 -23.85
C PRO A 82 0.01 -10.15 -22.76
N TRP A 83 1.01 -11.01 -22.58
CA TRP A 83 2.18 -10.73 -21.76
C TRP A 83 2.94 -9.49 -22.22
N ASP A 84 3.39 -8.69 -21.25
CA ASP A 84 4.33 -7.60 -21.50
C ASP A 84 5.74 -8.15 -21.76
N GLY A 85 6.49 -7.48 -22.63
CA GLY A 85 7.86 -7.88 -22.94
C GLY A 85 8.88 -7.54 -21.86
N CYS A 86 8.54 -6.76 -20.85
CA CYS A 86 9.47 -6.38 -19.78
C CYS A 86 10.03 -7.57 -19.01
N LEU A 87 9.24 -8.65 -18.87
CA LEU A 87 9.65 -9.85 -18.15
C LEU A 87 10.48 -10.81 -19.00
N SER A 88 10.03 -11.12 -20.21
CA SER A 88 10.63 -12.15 -21.08
C SER A 88 11.57 -11.59 -22.17
N GLY A 89 11.61 -10.27 -22.34
CA GLY A 89 12.26 -9.62 -23.48
C GLY A 89 11.47 -9.66 -24.78
N LYS A 90 10.35 -10.41 -24.81
CA LYS A 90 9.54 -10.60 -26.02
C LYS A 90 8.05 -10.44 -25.71
N PRO A 91 7.39 -9.38 -26.22
CA PRO A 91 5.95 -9.19 -26.03
C PRO A 91 5.12 -10.41 -26.47
N GLY A 92 4.11 -10.77 -25.68
CA GLY A 92 3.26 -11.92 -25.93
C GLY A 92 3.83 -13.25 -25.43
N THR A 93 5.07 -13.27 -24.93
CA THR A 93 5.74 -14.50 -24.46
C THR A 93 5.74 -14.56 -22.92
N SER A 94 5.31 -15.69 -22.37
CA SER A 94 5.36 -15.92 -20.93
C SER A 94 6.79 -15.92 -20.40
N PRO A 95 7.05 -15.33 -19.22
CA PRO A 95 8.35 -15.42 -18.56
C PRO A 95 8.57 -16.76 -17.83
N GLY A 96 7.60 -17.68 -17.87
CA GLY A 96 7.68 -18.98 -17.19
C GLY A 96 7.20 -18.95 -15.72
N TYR A 97 6.72 -17.82 -15.23
CA TYR A 97 6.11 -17.69 -13.89
C TYR A 97 5.08 -16.55 -13.86
N ASP A 98 4.23 -16.54 -12.83
CA ASP A 98 3.26 -15.47 -12.60
C ASP A 98 3.89 -14.41 -11.68
N ALA A 99 4.28 -13.29 -12.29
CA ALA A 99 5.00 -12.23 -11.60
C ALA A 99 4.10 -11.44 -10.63
N LEU A 100 2.80 -11.31 -10.94
CA LEU A 100 1.84 -10.65 -10.04
C LEU A 100 1.58 -11.51 -8.81
N GLN A 101 1.35 -12.82 -8.97
CA GLN A 101 1.17 -13.71 -7.82
C GLN A 101 2.39 -13.72 -6.92
N PHE A 102 3.59 -13.80 -7.51
CA PHE A 102 4.84 -13.75 -6.77
C PHE A 102 4.99 -12.43 -5.97
N ALA A 103 4.65 -11.29 -6.57
CA ALA A 103 4.71 -10.00 -5.89
C ALA A 103 3.71 -9.92 -4.73
N ILE A 104 2.49 -10.41 -4.89
CA ILE A 104 1.47 -10.47 -3.83
C ILE A 104 1.98 -11.30 -2.65
N ASP A 105 2.47 -12.50 -2.92
CA ASP A 105 2.96 -13.42 -1.88
C ASP A 105 4.13 -12.80 -1.09
N GLU A 106 5.08 -12.15 -1.79
CA GLU A 106 6.23 -11.51 -1.17
C GLU A 106 5.86 -10.23 -0.40
N CYS A 107 4.89 -9.45 -0.87
CA CYS A 107 4.35 -8.32 -0.09
C CYS A 107 3.66 -8.81 1.20
N HIS A 108 2.81 -9.82 1.10
CA HIS A 108 2.06 -10.37 2.23
C HIS A 108 2.98 -11.00 3.29
N LYS A 109 4.05 -11.69 2.90
CA LYS A 109 5.08 -12.20 3.83
C LYS A 109 5.71 -11.10 4.68
N ARG A 110 5.74 -9.85 4.17
CA ARG A 110 6.30 -8.67 4.83
C ARG A 110 5.25 -7.80 5.53
N GLY A 111 4.00 -8.25 5.59
CA GLY A 111 2.88 -7.49 6.17
C GLY A 111 2.47 -6.26 5.35
N MET A 112 2.91 -6.15 4.09
CA MET A 112 2.56 -5.07 3.18
C MET A 112 1.33 -5.41 2.34
N GLN A 113 0.53 -4.39 1.97
CA GLN A 113 -0.47 -4.53 0.92
C GLN A 113 0.17 -4.52 -0.47
N CYS A 114 -0.40 -5.30 -1.38
CA CYS A 114 -0.07 -5.32 -2.80
C CYS A 114 -1.28 -4.90 -3.62
N HIS A 115 -1.19 -3.72 -4.27
CA HIS A 115 -2.22 -3.22 -5.16
C HIS A 115 -1.80 -3.44 -6.61
N ALA A 116 -2.68 -4.01 -7.42
CA ALA A 116 -2.46 -4.12 -8.86
C ALA A 116 -2.67 -2.73 -9.51
N TRP A 117 -1.58 -2.13 -9.99
CA TRP A 117 -1.62 -0.87 -10.71
C TRP A 117 -1.97 -1.11 -12.18
N ILE A 118 -3.08 -0.52 -12.62
CA ILE A 118 -3.67 -0.69 -13.93
C ILE A 118 -3.62 0.64 -14.69
N VAL A 119 -2.75 0.73 -15.71
CA VAL A 119 -2.79 1.85 -16.67
C VAL A 119 -4.03 1.66 -17.54
N THR A 120 -5.00 2.56 -17.46
CA THR A 120 -6.35 2.34 -18.02
C THR A 120 -6.50 2.78 -19.48
N ILE A 121 -6.62 4.07 -19.73
CA ILE A 121 -6.95 4.62 -21.07
C ILE A 121 -5.81 4.47 -22.08
N PRO A 122 -4.53 4.74 -21.76
CA PRO A 122 -3.43 4.52 -22.72
C PRO A 122 -3.21 3.03 -23.01
N VAL A 123 -3.04 2.70 -24.28
CA VAL A 123 -2.74 1.33 -24.76
C VAL A 123 -1.41 1.23 -25.50
N GLY A 124 -0.61 2.29 -25.42
CA GLY A 124 0.75 2.37 -25.95
C GLY A 124 0.84 2.84 -27.39
N LYS A 125 2.05 2.84 -27.92
CA LYS A 125 2.27 3.25 -29.30
C LYS A 125 1.45 2.43 -30.28
N TRP A 126 0.93 3.09 -31.32
CA TRP A 126 0.02 2.50 -32.28
C TRP A 126 0.52 1.18 -32.86
N ASN A 127 1.81 1.08 -33.10
CA ASN A 127 2.43 -0.11 -33.67
C ASN A 127 2.97 -1.12 -32.64
N ASN A 128 2.83 -0.85 -31.34
CA ASN A 128 3.23 -1.79 -30.31
C ASN A 128 2.32 -3.02 -30.23
N TYR A 129 2.86 -4.12 -29.77
CA TYR A 129 2.21 -5.43 -29.76
C TYR A 129 0.85 -5.41 -29.06
N GLY A 130 0.75 -4.92 -27.82
CA GLY A 130 -0.50 -4.85 -27.08
C GLY A 130 -1.57 -4.01 -27.78
N CYS A 131 -1.21 -2.82 -28.28
CA CYS A 131 -2.12 -1.95 -29.03
C CYS A 131 -2.62 -2.61 -30.32
N LYS A 132 -1.74 -3.30 -31.08
CA LYS A 132 -2.14 -4.06 -32.29
C LYS A 132 -3.14 -5.17 -31.96
N GLN A 133 -2.85 -5.98 -30.94
CA GLN A 133 -3.73 -7.07 -30.53
C GLN A 133 -5.11 -6.56 -30.10
N LEU A 134 -5.10 -5.50 -29.29
CA LEU A 134 -6.36 -4.92 -28.81
C LEU A 134 -7.22 -4.33 -29.93
N ARG A 135 -6.61 -3.61 -30.90
CA ARG A 135 -7.30 -3.06 -32.07
C ARG A 135 -7.87 -4.12 -33.00
N GLN A 136 -7.16 -5.23 -33.19
CA GLN A 136 -7.64 -6.35 -34.00
C GLN A 136 -8.91 -6.95 -33.40
N LYS A 137 -8.95 -7.07 -32.05
CA LYS A 137 -10.07 -7.63 -31.33
C LYS A 137 -11.24 -6.65 -31.16
N TYR A 138 -10.91 -5.35 -30.98
CA TYR A 138 -11.88 -4.28 -30.70
C TYR A 138 -11.57 -3.02 -31.55
N PRO A 139 -11.80 -3.05 -32.88
CA PRO A 139 -11.35 -1.99 -33.77
C PRO A 139 -11.99 -0.61 -33.52
N LYS A 140 -13.19 -0.58 -32.94
CA LYS A 140 -13.91 0.68 -32.63
C LYS A 140 -13.59 1.24 -31.24
N LEU A 141 -12.89 0.47 -30.40
CA LEU A 141 -12.60 0.83 -29.03
C LEU A 141 -11.37 1.74 -28.88
N ILE A 142 -10.47 1.70 -29.85
CA ILE A 142 -9.16 2.37 -29.77
C ILE A 142 -9.11 3.56 -30.73
N VAL A 143 -8.78 4.73 -30.18
CA VAL A 143 -8.56 5.98 -30.92
C VAL A 143 -7.07 6.24 -31.05
N LYS A 144 -6.62 6.69 -32.23
CA LYS A 144 -5.24 7.11 -32.47
C LYS A 144 -5.10 8.61 -32.26
N ILE A 145 -4.11 9.01 -31.45
CA ILE A 145 -3.70 10.41 -31.27
C ILE A 145 -2.18 10.47 -31.42
N GLY A 146 -1.71 11.18 -32.45
CA GLY A 146 -0.30 11.12 -32.81
C GLY A 146 0.12 9.70 -33.22
N ASP A 147 1.13 9.16 -32.56
CA ASP A 147 1.58 7.76 -32.73
C ASP A 147 1.15 6.84 -31.58
N GLU A 148 0.29 7.32 -30.68
CA GLU A 148 -0.23 6.59 -29.51
C GLU A 148 -1.68 6.12 -29.71
N GLY A 149 -2.01 4.97 -29.12
CA GLY A 149 -3.38 4.44 -29.03
C GLY A 149 -3.97 4.67 -27.65
N TYR A 150 -5.26 4.99 -27.62
CA TYR A 150 -6.02 5.22 -26.39
C TYR A 150 -7.38 4.53 -26.48
N MET A 151 -7.84 3.94 -25.38
CA MET A 151 -9.25 3.51 -25.29
C MET A 151 -10.14 4.74 -25.39
N ASN A 152 -11.25 4.63 -26.13
CA ASN A 152 -12.18 5.75 -26.31
C ASN A 152 -13.03 5.95 -25.04
N PRO A 153 -12.85 7.05 -24.26
CA PRO A 153 -13.65 7.27 -23.05
C PRO A 153 -15.14 7.49 -23.33
N GLU A 154 -15.48 7.91 -24.54
CA GLU A 154 -16.86 8.20 -24.96
C GLU A 154 -17.65 6.93 -25.33
N SER A 155 -16.94 5.78 -25.46
CA SER A 155 -17.56 4.48 -25.69
C SER A 155 -17.93 3.79 -24.39
N ALA A 156 -19.17 3.38 -24.23
CA ALA A 156 -19.64 2.58 -23.10
C ALA A 156 -18.86 1.24 -22.98
N GLU A 157 -18.38 0.71 -24.11
CA GLU A 157 -17.61 -0.52 -24.20
C GLU A 157 -16.24 -0.41 -23.49
N THR A 158 -15.65 0.80 -23.41
CA THR A 158 -14.43 1.05 -22.65
C THR A 158 -14.63 0.72 -21.16
N GLY A 159 -15.75 1.17 -20.59
CA GLY A 159 -16.09 0.86 -19.19
C GLY A 159 -16.33 -0.64 -18.98
N ASP A 160 -17.02 -1.30 -19.90
CA ASP A 160 -17.30 -2.74 -19.82
C ASP A 160 -16.01 -3.57 -19.93
N TYR A 161 -15.11 -3.16 -20.81
CA TYR A 161 -13.81 -3.80 -20.97
C TYR A 161 -12.94 -3.69 -19.71
N LEU A 162 -12.76 -2.47 -19.18
CA LEU A 162 -11.93 -2.22 -17.99
C LEU A 162 -12.55 -2.85 -16.74
N ALA A 163 -13.88 -2.82 -16.60
CA ALA A 163 -14.59 -3.49 -15.51
C ALA A 163 -14.36 -5.01 -15.52
N ARG A 164 -14.48 -5.64 -16.70
CA ARG A 164 -14.19 -7.06 -16.88
C ARG A 164 -12.73 -7.39 -16.56
N PHE A 165 -11.79 -6.55 -17.00
CA PHE A 165 -10.37 -6.71 -16.72
C PHE A 165 -10.07 -6.65 -15.21
N CYS A 166 -10.55 -5.61 -14.52
CA CYS A 166 -10.33 -5.45 -13.08
C CYS A 166 -11.01 -6.57 -12.28
N ARG A 167 -12.22 -7.00 -12.67
CA ARG A 167 -12.90 -8.15 -12.06
C ARG A 167 -12.10 -9.43 -12.20
N ASP A 168 -11.51 -9.70 -13.38
CA ASP A 168 -10.69 -10.90 -13.59
C ASP A 168 -9.45 -10.92 -12.67
N VAL A 169 -8.79 -9.77 -12.50
CA VAL A 169 -7.67 -9.64 -11.56
C VAL A 169 -8.14 -9.92 -10.13
N VAL A 170 -9.20 -9.27 -9.66
CA VAL A 170 -9.71 -9.42 -8.28
C VAL A 170 -10.17 -10.85 -8.00
N ARG A 171 -10.83 -11.49 -8.96
CA ARG A 171 -11.29 -12.88 -8.82
C ARG A 171 -10.15 -13.87 -8.67
N ARG A 172 -9.09 -13.69 -9.45
CA ARG A 172 -7.98 -14.65 -9.56
C ARG A 172 -6.89 -14.45 -8.52
N TYR A 173 -6.70 -13.23 -8.06
CA TYR A 173 -5.60 -12.84 -7.18
C TYR A 173 -6.09 -12.33 -5.84
N ASP A 174 -5.28 -12.54 -4.81
CA ASP A 174 -5.50 -11.98 -3.48
C ASP A 174 -4.86 -10.59 -3.35
N VAL A 175 -5.19 -9.71 -4.31
CA VAL A 175 -4.78 -8.31 -4.26
C VAL A 175 -5.51 -7.57 -3.13
N ASP A 176 -4.82 -6.66 -2.46
CA ASP A 176 -5.44 -5.79 -1.46
C ASP A 176 -6.14 -4.60 -2.09
N GLY A 177 -5.75 -4.23 -3.31
CA GLY A 177 -6.37 -3.13 -4.04
C GLY A 177 -6.18 -3.20 -5.55
N ILE A 178 -7.04 -2.47 -6.25
CA ILE A 178 -6.90 -2.08 -7.66
C ILE A 178 -6.59 -0.58 -7.68
N HIS A 179 -5.49 -0.21 -8.32
CA HIS A 179 -5.07 1.17 -8.49
C HIS A 179 -5.17 1.59 -9.95
N LEU A 180 -6.09 2.53 -10.27
CA LEU A 180 -6.36 2.99 -11.61
C LEU A 180 -5.48 4.20 -11.95
N ASP A 181 -4.57 4.04 -12.90
CA ASP A 181 -3.79 5.14 -13.43
C ASP A 181 -4.33 5.56 -14.80
N TYR A 182 -4.15 6.84 -15.13
CA TYR A 182 -4.67 7.43 -16.38
C TYR A 182 -6.18 7.22 -16.60
N ILE A 183 -6.99 7.12 -15.54
CA ILE A 183 -8.46 7.07 -15.64
C ILE A 183 -9.00 8.49 -15.90
N ARG A 184 -8.70 9.00 -17.08
CA ARG A 184 -8.94 10.37 -17.51
C ARG A 184 -8.70 10.54 -19.01
N TYR A 185 -9.13 11.67 -19.57
CA TYR A 185 -8.68 12.03 -20.91
C TYR A 185 -7.17 12.32 -20.91
N PRO A 186 -6.43 11.85 -21.91
CA PRO A 186 -5.05 12.29 -22.14
C PRO A 186 -4.98 13.80 -22.40
N GLU A 187 -3.90 14.43 -22.04
CA GLU A 187 -3.67 15.87 -22.19
C GLU A 187 -3.72 16.33 -23.65
N THR A 188 -3.35 15.43 -24.54
CA THR A 188 -3.33 15.66 -26.00
C THR A 188 -4.70 15.43 -26.68
N TRP A 189 -5.69 14.97 -25.91
CA TRP A 189 -7.03 14.69 -26.45
C TRP A 189 -7.80 15.98 -26.68
N LYS A 190 -8.14 16.27 -27.94
CA LYS A 190 -9.02 17.38 -28.29
C LYS A 190 -10.48 16.99 -28.02
N LEU A 191 -11.01 17.45 -26.89
CA LEU A 191 -12.40 17.20 -26.53
C LEU A 191 -13.34 17.77 -27.59
N LYS A 192 -14.27 16.93 -28.05
CA LYS A 192 -15.39 17.31 -28.95
C LYS A 192 -16.71 17.54 -28.18
N VAL A 193 -16.68 17.26 -26.89
CA VAL A 193 -17.82 17.39 -25.97
C VAL A 193 -17.49 18.41 -24.87
N SER A 194 -18.50 18.87 -24.14
CA SER A 194 -18.27 19.72 -22.98
C SER A 194 -17.46 18.99 -21.91
N ARG A 195 -16.71 19.75 -21.09
CA ARG A 195 -15.97 19.16 -19.95
C ARG A 195 -16.88 18.43 -18.96
N SER A 196 -18.10 18.93 -18.78
CA SER A 196 -19.12 18.25 -17.95
C SER A 196 -19.48 16.89 -18.54
N GLN A 197 -19.71 16.80 -19.84
CA GLN A 197 -20.00 15.53 -20.51
C GLN A 197 -18.78 14.61 -20.47
N GLY A 198 -17.56 15.13 -20.64
CA GLY A 198 -16.33 14.35 -20.51
C GLY A 198 -16.19 13.73 -19.12
N ARG A 199 -16.49 14.49 -18.05
CA ARG A 199 -16.50 13.95 -16.67
C ARG A 199 -17.54 12.85 -16.48
N GLN A 200 -18.72 12.99 -17.09
CA GLN A 200 -19.74 11.95 -17.03
C GLN A 200 -19.29 10.64 -17.69
N TYR A 201 -18.60 10.70 -18.83
CA TYR A 201 -18.03 9.52 -19.48
C TYR A 201 -16.99 8.83 -18.60
N ILE A 202 -16.00 9.56 -18.07
CA ILE A 202 -14.99 8.98 -17.19
C ILE A 202 -15.63 8.42 -15.91
N THR A 203 -16.56 9.16 -15.28
CA THR A 203 -17.28 8.68 -14.08
C THR A 203 -18.11 7.43 -14.37
N SER A 204 -18.69 7.30 -15.56
CA SER A 204 -19.39 6.07 -15.96
C SER A 204 -18.46 4.86 -16.03
N ILE A 205 -17.24 5.04 -16.57
CA ILE A 205 -16.21 4.00 -16.59
C ILE A 205 -15.83 3.60 -15.15
N VAL A 206 -15.55 4.59 -14.29
CA VAL A 206 -15.20 4.37 -12.87
C VAL A 206 -16.31 3.62 -12.14
N ARG A 207 -17.59 3.98 -12.37
CA ARG A 207 -18.74 3.30 -11.75
C ARG A 207 -18.83 1.84 -12.15
N LYS A 208 -18.63 1.52 -13.44
CA LYS A 208 -18.63 0.13 -13.92
C LYS A 208 -17.47 -0.69 -13.30
N ILE A 209 -16.28 -0.09 -13.18
CA ILE A 209 -15.13 -0.74 -12.52
C ILE A 209 -15.43 -0.97 -11.03
N ASN A 210 -15.93 0.05 -10.32
CA ASN A 210 -16.30 -0.06 -8.91
C ASN A 210 -17.30 -1.19 -8.69
N GLN A 211 -18.41 -1.20 -9.44
CA GLN A 211 -19.42 -2.25 -9.34
C GLN A 211 -18.84 -3.64 -9.57
N ALA A 212 -17.99 -3.81 -10.58
CA ALA A 212 -17.39 -5.10 -10.90
C ALA A 212 -16.39 -5.58 -9.82
N VAL A 213 -15.55 -4.68 -9.29
CA VAL A 213 -14.58 -4.98 -8.23
C VAL A 213 -15.30 -5.31 -6.93
N LYS A 214 -16.26 -4.46 -6.52
CA LYS A 214 -16.97 -4.61 -5.23
C LYS A 214 -17.94 -5.79 -5.21
N ALA A 215 -18.50 -6.17 -6.35
CA ALA A 215 -19.32 -7.39 -6.47
C ALA A 215 -18.48 -8.67 -6.32
N GLU A 216 -17.21 -8.65 -6.74
CA GLU A 216 -16.31 -9.81 -6.64
C GLU A 216 -15.72 -9.94 -5.24
N LYS A 217 -15.09 -8.85 -4.72
CA LYS A 217 -14.51 -8.76 -3.38
C LYS A 217 -14.70 -7.35 -2.81
N PRO A 218 -15.70 -7.12 -1.99
CA PRO A 218 -16.07 -5.77 -1.54
C PRO A 218 -14.98 -5.08 -0.71
N TRP A 219 -14.07 -5.83 -0.10
CA TRP A 219 -12.94 -5.32 0.69
C TRP A 219 -11.71 -4.92 -0.14
N VAL A 220 -11.63 -5.27 -1.43
CA VAL A 220 -10.52 -4.82 -2.29
C VAL A 220 -10.61 -3.31 -2.47
N MET A 221 -9.57 -2.60 -2.03
CA MET A 221 -9.51 -1.13 -2.12
C MET A 221 -9.47 -0.68 -3.58
N LEU A 222 -10.39 0.18 -3.99
CA LEU A 222 -10.34 0.81 -5.30
C LEU A 222 -9.78 2.22 -5.18
N SER A 223 -8.67 2.48 -5.86
CA SER A 223 -7.97 3.77 -5.81
C SER A 223 -7.58 4.25 -7.20
N CYS A 224 -7.20 5.52 -7.31
CA CYS A 224 -6.62 6.06 -8.54
C CYS A 224 -5.55 7.13 -8.26
N SER A 225 -4.75 7.44 -9.30
CA SER A 225 -3.77 8.52 -9.33
C SER A 225 -4.30 9.72 -10.15
N PRO A 226 -5.04 10.66 -9.52
CA PRO A 226 -5.46 11.86 -10.22
C PRO A 226 -4.29 12.84 -10.43
N ILE A 227 -4.48 13.81 -11.33
CA ILE A 227 -3.59 14.97 -11.44
C ILE A 227 -3.50 15.65 -10.06
N GLY A 228 -2.32 16.07 -9.68
CA GLY A 228 -2.00 16.54 -8.32
C GLY A 228 -2.79 17.73 -7.80
N LYS A 229 -3.42 18.51 -8.69
CA LYS A 229 -4.40 19.56 -8.36
C LYS A 229 -5.77 19.08 -8.81
N TYR A 230 -6.78 19.19 -7.93
CA TYR A 230 -8.15 18.87 -8.35
C TYR A 230 -8.69 19.93 -9.30
N ASP A 231 -8.63 21.20 -8.87
CA ASP A 231 -8.99 22.39 -9.66
C ASP A 231 -8.15 23.57 -9.20
N ASP A 232 -8.29 24.73 -9.83
CA ASP A 232 -7.72 25.97 -9.34
C ASP A 232 -8.43 26.41 -8.05
N LEU A 233 -7.69 26.99 -7.11
CA LEU A 233 -8.23 27.41 -5.83
C LEU A 233 -8.56 28.90 -5.85
N ALA A 234 -9.78 29.28 -5.43
CA ALA A 234 -10.18 30.69 -5.31
C ALA A 234 -9.28 31.47 -4.34
N ARG A 235 -8.80 30.82 -3.27
CA ARG A 235 -7.89 31.40 -2.25
C ARG A 235 -6.42 31.42 -2.64
N TYR A 236 -6.06 30.74 -3.74
CA TYR A 236 -4.69 30.65 -4.21
C TYR A 236 -4.61 30.51 -5.72
N LYS A 237 -4.10 31.54 -6.38
CA LYS A 237 -3.95 31.54 -7.84
C LYS A 237 -2.84 30.57 -8.26
N SER A 238 -3.21 29.55 -8.99
CA SER A 238 -2.27 28.59 -9.60
C SER A 238 -2.63 28.37 -11.06
N GLY A 239 -1.62 28.10 -11.87
CA GLY A 239 -1.81 27.70 -13.26
C GLY A 239 -1.42 26.24 -13.49
N GLY A 240 -1.67 25.75 -14.70
CA GLY A 240 -1.29 24.41 -15.15
C GLY A 240 -2.42 23.40 -15.08
N TRP A 241 -2.07 22.14 -15.25
CA TRP A 241 -3.04 21.05 -15.31
C TRP A 241 -3.74 20.80 -13.99
N ASN A 242 -5.04 20.54 -14.07
CA ASN A 242 -5.83 20.07 -12.97
C ASN A 242 -6.66 18.84 -13.40
N ALA A 243 -7.18 18.09 -12.44
CA ALA A 243 -7.93 16.88 -12.67
C ALA A 243 -9.32 17.18 -13.27
N ASN A 244 -10.05 18.10 -12.64
CA ASN A 244 -11.47 18.34 -12.92
C ASN A 244 -11.70 18.98 -14.30
N THR A 245 -11.05 20.10 -14.58
CA THR A 245 -11.32 20.89 -15.79
C THR A 245 -10.41 20.55 -16.96
N THR A 246 -9.16 20.16 -16.73
CA THR A 246 -8.23 19.89 -17.84
C THR A 246 -8.43 18.50 -18.43
N VAL A 247 -8.57 17.46 -17.61
CA VAL A 247 -8.60 16.06 -18.06
C VAL A 247 -9.88 15.32 -17.69
N CYS A 248 -10.92 16.03 -17.26
CA CYS A 248 -12.24 15.50 -16.94
C CYS A 248 -12.25 14.41 -15.86
N GLN A 249 -11.41 14.53 -14.84
CA GLN A 249 -11.22 13.57 -13.76
C GLN A 249 -11.84 14.11 -12.47
N ASP A 250 -13.11 13.79 -12.20
CA ASP A 250 -13.85 14.24 -11.02
C ASP A 250 -13.51 13.43 -9.77
N ALA A 251 -12.20 13.39 -9.41
CA ALA A 251 -11.69 12.50 -8.37
C ALA A 251 -12.27 12.81 -6.98
N GLN A 252 -12.49 14.08 -6.61
CA GLN A 252 -13.15 14.43 -5.34
C GLN A 252 -14.63 13.99 -5.36
N GLY A 253 -15.32 14.13 -6.48
CA GLY A 253 -16.67 13.60 -6.64
C GLY A 253 -16.73 12.08 -6.47
N TRP A 254 -15.74 11.35 -6.96
CA TRP A 254 -15.69 9.90 -6.79
C TRP A 254 -15.49 9.47 -5.32
N LEU A 255 -14.75 10.23 -4.50
CA LEU A 255 -14.69 9.99 -3.05
C LEU A 255 -16.04 10.26 -2.38
N ARG A 256 -16.66 11.42 -2.68
CA ARG A 256 -17.97 11.79 -2.14
C ARG A 256 -19.03 10.72 -2.44
N ASP A 257 -19.07 10.24 -3.68
CA ASP A 257 -20.08 9.30 -4.16
C ASP A 257 -19.74 7.83 -3.82
N GLY A 258 -18.63 7.57 -3.13
CA GLY A 258 -18.20 6.23 -2.73
C GLY A 258 -17.71 5.35 -3.87
N LEU A 259 -17.33 5.94 -5.00
CA LEU A 259 -16.79 5.23 -6.16
C LEU A 259 -15.29 4.90 -6.03
N MET A 260 -14.58 5.62 -5.16
CA MET A 260 -13.17 5.37 -4.81
C MET A 260 -13.03 5.28 -3.29
N ASP A 261 -12.15 4.39 -2.83
CA ASP A 261 -11.78 4.24 -1.42
C ASP A 261 -10.59 5.12 -1.06
N ALA A 262 -9.69 5.31 -2.02
CA ALA A 262 -8.48 6.11 -1.84
C ALA A 262 -8.08 6.87 -3.11
N LEU A 263 -7.40 8.00 -2.91
CA LEU A 263 -6.74 8.74 -4.00
C LEU A 263 -5.25 8.88 -3.71
N PHE A 264 -4.46 8.81 -4.78
CA PHE A 264 -3.02 9.07 -4.78
C PHE A 264 -2.71 10.22 -5.75
N PRO A 265 -3.09 11.46 -5.43
CA PRO A 265 -2.89 12.59 -6.35
C PRO A 265 -1.40 12.77 -6.65
N MET A 266 -1.06 12.87 -7.95
CA MET A 266 0.30 13.02 -8.45
C MET A 266 0.80 14.44 -8.22
N MET A 267 1.16 14.76 -6.96
CA MET A 267 1.53 16.10 -6.51
C MET A 267 3.02 16.39 -6.75
N TYR A 268 3.44 16.32 -8.02
CA TYR A 268 4.84 16.47 -8.43
C TYR A 268 5.24 17.94 -8.55
N PHE A 269 5.05 18.71 -7.48
CA PHE A 269 5.24 20.14 -7.39
C PHE A 269 5.96 20.51 -6.09
N GLN A 270 6.42 21.75 -5.96
CA GLN A 270 7.05 22.27 -4.75
C GLN A 270 6.24 23.43 -4.16
N GLY A 271 6.40 23.67 -2.86
CA GLY A 271 5.95 24.86 -2.17
C GLY A 271 4.47 25.18 -2.39
N ASN A 272 4.19 26.35 -2.90
CA ASN A 272 2.84 26.86 -3.10
C ASN A 272 2.01 26.08 -4.13
N ASN A 273 2.64 25.26 -4.96
CA ASN A 273 1.93 24.36 -5.86
C ASN A 273 1.66 22.98 -5.22
N PHE A 274 2.22 22.70 -4.03
CA PHE A 274 1.99 21.49 -3.26
C PHE A 274 1.08 21.75 -2.05
N PHE A 275 1.50 22.58 -1.10
CA PHE A 275 0.88 22.67 0.22
C PHE A 275 -0.60 23.09 0.21
N PRO A 276 -1.03 24.15 -0.52
CA PRO A 276 -2.45 24.51 -0.56
C PRO A 276 -3.33 23.42 -1.14
N PHE A 277 -2.78 22.63 -2.09
CA PHE A 277 -3.50 21.54 -2.75
C PHE A 277 -3.55 20.28 -1.89
N ALA A 278 -2.52 20.01 -1.08
CA ALA A 278 -2.57 18.93 -0.08
C ALA A 278 -3.69 19.17 0.93
N VAL A 279 -3.82 20.42 1.42
CA VAL A 279 -4.93 20.84 2.29
C VAL A 279 -6.27 20.67 1.57
N ASN A 280 -6.37 21.10 0.30
CA ASN A 280 -7.61 20.96 -0.48
C ASN A 280 -8.00 19.47 -0.68
N TRP A 281 -7.06 18.59 -0.96
CA TRP A 281 -7.34 17.16 -1.03
C TRP A 281 -7.85 16.60 0.31
N LYS A 282 -7.33 17.08 1.44
CA LYS A 282 -7.80 16.69 2.77
C LYS A 282 -9.21 17.18 3.05
N GLU A 283 -9.51 18.43 2.73
CA GLU A 283 -10.83 19.06 2.94
C GLU A 283 -11.94 18.28 2.23
N TYR A 284 -11.65 17.77 1.02
CA TYR A 284 -12.62 17.03 0.20
C TYR A 284 -12.34 15.52 0.16
N ALA A 285 -11.76 14.97 1.23
CA ALA A 285 -11.53 13.53 1.34
C ALA A 285 -12.80 12.73 1.71
N TYR A 286 -13.82 13.38 2.24
CA TYR A 286 -15.11 12.75 2.63
C TYR A 286 -14.93 11.49 3.52
N GLY A 287 -13.95 11.53 4.43
CA GLY A 287 -13.62 10.40 5.29
C GLY A 287 -12.87 9.25 4.61
N ARG A 288 -12.51 9.39 3.34
CA ARG A 288 -11.72 8.43 2.56
C ARG A 288 -10.22 8.68 2.71
N ILE A 289 -9.42 7.76 2.19
CA ILE A 289 -7.96 7.82 2.26
C ILE A 289 -7.42 8.72 1.15
N VAL A 290 -6.53 9.65 1.51
CA VAL A 290 -5.78 10.44 0.52
C VAL A 290 -4.29 10.35 0.83
N VAL A 291 -3.51 10.04 -0.19
CA VAL A 291 -2.08 9.74 -0.12
C VAL A 291 -1.35 10.57 -1.18
N PRO A 292 -0.82 11.75 -0.85
CA PRO A 292 -0.05 12.56 -1.78
C PRO A 292 1.08 11.78 -2.44
N GLY A 293 1.12 11.80 -3.77
CA GLY A 293 2.22 11.28 -4.56
C GLY A 293 3.38 12.26 -4.60
N LEU A 294 4.54 11.83 -4.14
CA LEU A 294 5.76 12.63 -4.04
C LEU A 294 6.71 12.31 -5.17
N ALA A 295 7.28 13.35 -5.78
CA ALA A 295 8.14 13.23 -6.97
C ALA A 295 9.59 12.85 -6.60
N ALA A 296 9.82 11.67 -6.04
CA ALA A 296 11.15 11.20 -5.66
C ALA A 296 12.16 11.27 -6.83
N TYR A 297 11.71 11.06 -8.06
CA TYR A 297 12.56 11.14 -9.26
C TYR A 297 13.12 12.55 -9.51
N MET A 298 12.41 13.61 -9.08
CA MET A 298 12.88 15.00 -9.24
C MET A 298 14.12 15.32 -8.39
N LEU A 299 14.46 14.48 -7.40
CA LEU A 299 15.73 14.59 -6.67
C LEU A 299 16.94 14.26 -7.55
N HIS A 300 16.76 13.40 -8.57
CA HIS A 300 17.86 12.95 -9.40
C HIS A 300 18.49 14.09 -10.21
N PRO A 301 19.84 14.17 -10.34
CA PRO A 301 20.51 15.24 -11.08
C PRO A 301 20.10 15.35 -12.55
N SER A 302 19.73 14.24 -13.20
CA SER A 302 19.26 14.25 -14.61
C SER A 302 17.84 14.79 -14.77
N GLU A 303 17.10 15.01 -13.68
CA GLU A 303 15.74 15.55 -13.70
C GLU A 303 15.74 17.03 -13.27
N ARG A 304 15.12 17.37 -12.17
CA ARG A 304 15.08 18.76 -11.64
C ARG A 304 16.10 19.04 -10.54
N ASN A 305 16.83 18.01 -10.12
CA ASN A 305 17.87 18.12 -9.09
C ASN A 305 17.38 18.77 -7.78
N TRP A 306 16.13 18.49 -7.36
CA TRP A 306 15.56 19.03 -6.13
C TRP A 306 16.42 18.66 -4.93
N SER A 307 16.43 19.51 -3.90
CA SER A 307 17.04 19.18 -2.62
C SER A 307 16.16 18.24 -1.80
N LEU A 308 16.75 17.46 -0.89
CA LEU A 308 16.02 16.50 -0.05
C LEU A 308 15.00 17.21 0.86
N ASP A 309 15.26 18.45 1.29
CA ASP A 309 14.36 19.20 2.18
C ASP A 309 12.96 19.44 1.56
N VAL A 310 12.85 19.40 0.23
CA VAL A 310 11.53 19.44 -0.43
C VAL A 310 10.71 18.22 0.00
N MET A 311 11.25 17.01 -0.17
CA MET A 311 10.57 15.76 0.23
C MET A 311 10.30 15.72 1.74
N GLN A 312 11.27 16.18 2.53
CA GLN A 312 11.13 16.23 3.99
C GLN A 312 9.92 17.08 4.40
N ARG A 313 9.83 18.31 3.89
CA ARG A 313 8.71 19.23 4.20
C ARG A 313 7.37 18.66 3.73
N GLU A 314 7.32 18.10 2.52
CA GLU A 314 6.10 17.48 1.97
C GLU A 314 5.63 16.31 2.82
N MET A 315 6.54 15.46 3.30
CA MET A 315 6.22 14.33 4.18
C MET A 315 5.74 14.81 5.56
N TYR A 316 6.41 15.79 6.17
CA TYR A 316 5.99 16.35 7.46
C TYR A 316 4.59 16.98 7.37
N VAL A 317 4.35 17.84 6.39
CA VAL A 317 3.04 18.49 6.21
C VAL A 317 1.96 17.46 5.90
N SER A 318 2.22 16.48 5.05
CA SER A 318 1.27 15.39 4.77
C SER A 318 0.87 14.64 6.04
N ARG A 319 1.84 14.28 6.89
CA ARG A 319 1.59 13.60 8.17
C ARG A 319 0.79 14.47 9.14
N GLU A 320 1.11 15.75 9.28
CA GLU A 320 0.37 16.69 10.14
C GLU A 320 -1.09 16.85 9.70
N GLN A 321 -1.35 16.77 8.38
CA GLN A 321 -2.71 16.78 7.83
C GLN A 321 -3.42 15.43 7.95
N GLY A 322 -2.80 14.39 8.51
CA GLY A 322 -3.34 13.03 8.56
C GLY A 322 -3.49 12.41 7.18
N LEU A 323 -2.64 12.81 6.25
CA LEU A 323 -2.46 12.21 4.93
C LEU A 323 -1.32 11.18 5.00
N GLY A 324 -1.33 10.21 4.07
CA GLY A 324 -0.19 9.34 3.86
C GLY A 324 0.86 9.97 2.92
N HIS A 325 1.75 9.15 2.41
CA HIS A 325 2.68 9.54 1.35
C HIS A 325 2.95 8.35 0.41
N CYS A 326 3.19 8.66 -0.87
CA CYS A 326 3.50 7.66 -1.88
C CYS A 326 4.61 8.15 -2.80
N PHE A 327 5.73 7.44 -2.87
CA PHE A 327 6.85 7.86 -3.70
C PHE A 327 6.69 7.42 -5.16
N PHE A 328 6.85 8.33 -6.10
CA PHE A 328 7.05 8.02 -7.49
C PHE A 328 8.51 8.23 -7.85
N ARG A 329 9.31 7.18 -7.99
CA ARG A 329 8.99 5.73 -7.96
C ARG A 329 9.99 4.96 -7.09
N SER A 330 9.81 3.67 -6.93
CA SER A 330 10.57 2.83 -5.99
C SER A 330 12.10 2.91 -6.15
N LYS A 331 12.60 2.95 -7.38
CA LYS A 331 14.04 3.05 -7.66
C LYS A 331 14.71 4.23 -6.95
N PHE A 332 14.12 5.43 -6.98
CA PHE A 332 14.74 6.61 -6.38
C PHE A 332 14.76 6.57 -4.86
N LEU A 333 13.83 5.83 -4.26
CA LEU A 333 13.85 5.54 -2.83
C LEU A 333 14.92 4.50 -2.51
N THR A 334 14.91 3.34 -3.17
CA THR A 334 15.84 2.23 -2.88
C THR A 334 17.29 2.55 -3.23
N ASP A 335 17.53 3.39 -4.23
CA ASP A 335 18.88 3.90 -4.58
C ASP A 335 19.39 4.97 -3.59
N ASN A 336 18.60 5.30 -2.57
CA ASN A 336 18.94 6.34 -1.59
C ASN A 336 19.28 7.70 -2.23
N THR A 337 18.55 8.09 -3.28
CA THR A 337 18.81 9.32 -4.01
C THR A 337 18.81 10.53 -3.07
N LYS A 338 19.95 11.22 -2.97
CA LYS A 338 20.21 12.33 -2.03
C LYS A 338 19.90 12.03 -0.56
N GLY A 339 19.94 10.76 -0.14
CA GLY A 339 19.66 10.37 1.24
C GLY A 339 18.17 10.14 1.53
N LEU A 340 17.31 10.04 0.50
CA LEU A 340 15.86 9.86 0.67
C LEU A 340 15.53 8.58 1.44
N TYR A 341 16.21 7.46 1.17
CA TYR A 341 15.99 6.21 1.89
C TYR A 341 16.33 6.32 3.38
N THR A 342 17.48 6.88 3.67
CA THR A 342 17.95 7.09 5.04
C THR A 342 16.97 7.95 5.82
N PHE A 343 16.55 9.08 5.24
CA PHE A 343 15.55 9.96 5.85
C PHE A 343 14.20 9.24 6.04
N THR A 344 13.71 8.54 5.01
CA THR A 344 12.41 7.83 5.07
C THR A 344 12.41 6.78 6.17
N LYS A 345 13.50 6.03 6.33
CA LYS A 345 13.66 5.04 7.40
C LYS A 345 13.56 5.67 8.79
N ASP A 346 14.22 6.80 9.00
CA ASP A 346 14.16 7.53 10.27
C ASP A 346 12.79 8.15 10.51
N PHE A 347 12.19 8.75 9.48
CA PHE A 347 10.85 9.35 9.54
C PHE A 347 9.76 8.30 9.84
N ASN A 348 9.90 7.10 9.31
CA ASN A 348 8.99 5.97 9.48
C ASN A 348 9.48 4.94 10.53
N GLN A 349 10.35 5.32 11.45
CA GLN A 349 11.01 4.41 12.42
C GLN A 349 10.04 3.49 13.18
N ASN A 350 8.82 3.95 13.44
CA ASN A 350 7.77 3.13 14.03
C ASN A 350 6.81 2.62 12.93
N PRO A 351 6.39 1.36 12.96
CA PRO A 351 5.41 0.84 12.03
C PRO A 351 4.11 1.61 12.07
N ALA A 352 3.36 1.61 10.98
CA ALA A 352 2.02 2.16 10.93
C ALA A 352 1.07 1.17 10.25
N LEU A 353 -0.15 1.11 10.76
CA LEU A 353 -1.24 0.37 10.16
C LEU A 353 -1.84 1.18 8.99
N ILE A 354 -2.38 0.48 8.01
CA ILE A 354 -3.15 1.10 6.95
C ILE A 354 -4.49 1.54 7.54
N PRO A 355 -4.96 2.78 7.26
CA PRO A 355 -6.24 3.25 7.76
C PRO A 355 -7.39 2.30 7.35
N PRO A 356 -8.30 1.94 8.27
CA PRO A 356 -9.41 1.06 7.96
C PRO A 356 -10.43 1.73 7.03
N MET A 357 -11.05 0.95 6.17
CA MET A 357 -12.15 1.37 5.30
C MET A 357 -13.48 1.43 6.09
N SER A 358 -13.54 2.27 7.11
CA SER A 358 -14.65 2.34 8.09
C SER A 358 -16.02 2.71 7.48
N TRP A 359 -16.05 3.20 6.25
CA TRP A 359 -17.27 3.50 5.49
C TRP A 359 -18.04 2.26 5.01
N TYR A 360 -17.41 1.08 5.03
CA TYR A 360 -18.08 -0.21 4.79
C TYR A 360 -18.65 -0.85 6.07
N GLY A 361 -18.52 -0.18 7.21
CA GLY A 361 -18.98 -0.64 8.51
C GLY A 361 -17.84 -0.71 9.52
N LYS A 362 -18.20 -0.60 10.80
CA LYS A 362 -17.25 -0.59 11.93
C LYS A 362 -17.29 -1.90 12.74
N ARG A 363 -17.75 -3.00 12.16
CA ARG A 363 -17.79 -4.27 12.89
C ARG A 363 -16.39 -4.84 12.98
N SER A 364 -15.73 -4.62 14.10
CA SER A 364 -14.46 -5.26 14.41
C SER A 364 -14.63 -6.77 14.61
N PRO A 365 -13.66 -7.59 14.19
CA PRO A 365 -13.64 -9.01 14.52
C PRO A 365 -13.61 -9.22 16.05
N ALA A 366 -13.95 -10.42 16.49
CA ALA A 366 -13.73 -10.81 17.89
C ALA A 366 -12.23 -10.89 18.20
N ALA A 367 -11.85 -10.63 19.44
CA ALA A 367 -10.46 -10.78 19.89
C ALA A 367 -10.00 -12.25 19.73
N PRO A 368 -8.76 -12.52 19.32
CA PRO A 368 -8.22 -13.86 19.22
C PRO A 368 -8.28 -14.59 20.59
N PRO A 369 -8.90 -15.76 20.68
CA PRO A 369 -8.96 -16.49 21.95
C PRO A 369 -7.63 -17.20 22.25
N LYS A 370 -7.45 -17.61 23.50
CA LYS A 370 -6.35 -18.45 24.00
C LYS A 370 -4.95 -17.92 23.63
N ALA A 371 -4.70 -16.64 23.83
CA ALA A 371 -3.38 -16.07 23.68
C ALA A 371 -2.42 -16.71 24.71
N GLN A 372 -1.37 -17.38 24.26
CA GLN A 372 -0.42 -18.15 25.07
C GLN A 372 1.00 -17.72 24.74
N LEU A 373 1.84 -17.65 25.77
CA LEU A 373 3.25 -17.29 25.68
C LEU A 373 4.12 -18.42 26.22
N GLN A 374 4.99 -18.94 25.37
CA GLN A 374 6.09 -19.80 25.76
C GLN A 374 7.39 -18.99 25.74
N ARG A 375 8.00 -18.81 26.92
CA ARG A 375 9.25 -18.07 27.07
C ARG A 375 10.44 -18.99 26.80
N GLY A 376 11.40 -18.49 26.05
CA GLY A 376 12.69 -19.11 25.83
C GLY A 376 13.84 -18.23 26.35
N VAL A 377 15.06 -18.70 26.22
CA VAL A 377 16.25 -17.98 26.70
C VAL A 377 16.54 -16.72 25.91
N THR A 378 16.38 -16.77 24.59
CA THR A 378 16.65 -15.65 23.65
C THR A 378 15.46 -15.27 22.81
N THR A 379 14.46 -16.15 22.76
CA THR A 379 13.27 -15.98 21.92
C THR A 379 12.02 -16.39 22.69
N ASP A 380 10.96 -15.64 22.52
CA ASP A 380 9.62 -16.00 22.98
C ASP A 380 8.77 -16.51 21.81
N MET A 381 7.95 -17.53 22.04
CA MET A 381 6.91 -17.96 21.10
C MET A 381 5.53 -17.52 21.62
N PHE A 382 4.84 -16.70 20.86
CA PHE A 382 3.50 -16.22 21.17
C PHE A 382 2.51 -16.79 20.14
N ALA A 383 1.43 -17.42 20.62
CA ALA A 383 0.44 -18.11 19.80
C ALA A 383 -0.99 -17.81 20.31
N TRP A 384 -1.97 -17.94 19.42
CA TRP A 384 -3.38 -17.71 19.68
C TRP A 384 -4.25 -18.59 18.78
N GLU A 385 -5.55 -18.69 19.08
CA GLU A 385 -6.51 -19.34 18.19
C GLU A 385 -7.27 -18.30 17.35
N GLN A 386 -7.76 -18.74 16.19
CA GLN A 386 -8.63 -17.90 15.36
C GLN A 386 -10.00 -17.72 16.05
N PRO A 387 -10.58 -16.52 16.04
CA PRO A 387 -11.94 -16.29 16.51
C PRO A 387 -12.97 -17.14 15.76
N ARG A 388 -13.90 -17.76 16.47
CA ARG A 388 -14.90 -18.68 15.88
C ARG A 388 -16.02 -17.97 15.12
N ASP A 389 -16.32 -16.73 15.50
CA ASP A 389 -17.49 -15.98 14.99
C ASP A 389 -17.22 -15.19 13.71
N TYR A 390 -16.09 -15.47 13.04
CA TYR A 390 -15.78 -14.79 11.80
C TYR A 390 -16.49 -15.47 10.65
N SER A 391 -17.66 -14.92 10.28
CA SER A 391 -18.52 -15.43 9.20
C SER A 391 -18.30 -14.72 7.85
N GLY A 392 -17.24 -13.90 7.73
CA GLY A 392 -17.02 -13.01 6.59
C GLY A 392 -16.49 -13.65 5.32
N GLY A 393 -16.39 -14.99 5.25
CA GLY A 393 -15.96 -15.70 4.03
C GLY A 393 -14.46 -15.60 3.71
N ASP A 394 -13.70 -14.81 4.48
CA ASP A 394 -12.27 -14.58 4.32
C ASP A 394 -11.46 -14.81 5.57
N TYR A 395 -10.16 -14.95 5.35
CA TYR A 395 -9.22 -15.10 6.45
C TYR A 395 -9.02 -13.79 7.20
N LEU A 396 -8.77 -13.91 8.52
CA LEU A 396 -8.31 -12.81 9.36
C LEU A 396 -6.80 -12.63 9.22
N LEU A 397 -6.38 -11.38 9.44
CA LEU A 397 -4.99 -11.00 9.62
C LEU A 397 -4.77 -10.67 11.09
N TYR A 398 -3.52 -10.63 11.53
CA TYR A 398 -3.18 -10.35 12.92
C TYR A 398 -2.12 -9.26 13.01
N ASN A 399 -2.32 -8.31 13.94
CA ASN A 399 -1.28 -7.39 14.37
C ASN A 399 -0.78 -7.82 15.73
N ILE A 400 0.54 -7.79 15.92
CA ILE A 400 1.19 -8.24 17.14
C ILE A 400 1.93 -7.06 17.77
N TYR A 401 1.73 -6.90 19.06
CA TYR A 401 2.30 -5.85 19.88
C TYR A 401 3.16 -6.45 20.99
N ALA A 402 4.23 -5.77 21.38
CA ALA A 402 5.07 -6.16 22.49
C ALA A 402 5.56 -4.94 23.29
N SER A 403 5.54 -5.02 24.60
CA SER A 403 6.01 -3.98 25.52
C SER A 403 6.59 -4.58 26.78
N ALA A 404 7.47 -3.86 27.44
CA ALA A 404 7.86 -4.17 28.82
C ALA A 404 6.71 -3.90 29.81
N ASP A 405 5.82 -2.96 29.47
CA ASP A 405 4.69 -2.58 30.30
C ASP A 405 3.50 -3.56 30.10
N TYR A 406 2.67 -3.67 31.15
CA TYR A 406 1.42 -4.42 31.12
C TYR A 406 0.29 -3.58 31.71
N PRO A 407 -0.90 -3.52 31.06
CA PRO A 407 -1.23 -4.10 29.75
C PRO A 407 -0.47 -3.46 28.60
N VAL A 408 -0.28 -4.22 27.51
CA VAL A 408 0.36 -3.69 26.30
C VAL A 408 -0.60 -2.68 25.64
N ASP A 409 -0.17 -1.44 25.49
CA ASP A 409 -0.97 -0.42 24.80
C ASP A 409 -0.86 -0.61 23.28
N ILE A 410 -1.97 -1.03 22.68
CA ILE A 410 -2.06 -1.21 21.22
C ILE A 410 -2.24 0.12 20.45
N ASN A 411 -2.48 1.24 21.14
CA ASN A 411 -2.55 2.55 20.51
C ASN A 411 -1.17 3.21 20.33
N ASP A 412 -0.19 2.74 21.10
CA ASP A 412 1.19 3.15 20.90
C ASP A 412 1.84 2.27 19.82
N ASN A 413 2.08 2.87 18.66
CA ASN A 413 2.67 2.15 17.53
C ASN A 413 4.13 1.73 17.75
N ARG A 414 4.81 2.23 18.79
CA ARG A 414 6.14 1.75 19.21
C ARG A 414 6.09 0.30 19.70
N ASN A 415 4.92 -0.13 20.16
CA ASN A 415 4.68 -1.50 20.60
C ASN A 415 4.34 -2.46 19.44
N LEU A 416 4.05 -1.96 18.24
CA LEU A 416 3.66 -2.75 17.09
C LEU A 416 4.90 -3.43 16.48
N ILE A 417 4.97 -4.76 16.56
CA ILE A 417 6.14 -5.53 16.11
C ILE A 417 5.90 -6.36 14.85
N SER A 418 4.66 -6.64 14.52
CA SER A 418 4.29 -7.32 13.27
C SER A 418 2.89 -6.90 12.82
N THR A 419 2.73 -6.69 11.52
CA THR A 419 1.46 -6.27 10.91
C THR A 419 0.94 -7.31 9.94
N ARG A 420 -0.38 -7.45 9.84
CA ARG A 420 -1.07 -8.23 8.81
C ARG A 420 -0.56 -9.68 8.69
N GLN A 421 -0.10 -10.29 9.79
CA GLN A 421 0.38 -11.65 9.80
C GLN A 421 -0.78 -12.65 9.56
N ARG A 422 -0.56 -13.65 8.71
CA ARG A 422 -1.55 -14.72 8.44
C ARG A 422 -1.46 -15.88 9.43
N SER A 423 -0.25 -16.13 9.94
CA SER A 423 -0.01 -17.17 10.93
C SER A 423 -0.59 -16.78 12.28
N ASN A 424 -1.10 -17.74 13.02
CA ASN A 424 -1.60 -17.58 14.39
C ASN A 424 -0.52 -17.79 15.47
N ARG A 425 0.75 -17.64 15.10
CA ARG A 425 1.90 -17.69 16.02
C ARG A 425 3.06 -16.86 15.48
N ILE A 426 3.89 -16.37 16.39
CA ILE A 426 5.11 -15.63 16.08
C ILE A 426 6.23 -16.05 17.04
N THR A 427 7.46 -16.06 16.55
CA THR A 427 8.66 -16.17 17.37
C THR A 427 9.37 -14.83 17.40
N VAL A 428 9.59 -14.27 18.58
CA VAL A 428 10.16 -12.94 18.78
C VAL A 428 11.49 -13.08 19.49
N LYS A 429 12.54 -12.50 18.93
CA LYS A 429 13.85 -12.34 19.62
C LYS A 429 13.73 -11.17 20.59
N HIS A 430 13.89 -11.41 21.89
CA HIS A 430 13.69 -10.37 22.93
C HIS A 430 15.00 -9.78 23.48
N GLY A 431 16.16 -10.30 23.06
CA GLY A 431 17.48 -9.77 23.49
C GLY A 431 17.68 -9.73 25.00
N GLY A 432 17.12 -10.71 25.72
CA GLY A 432 17.19 -10.79 27.21
C GLY A 432 16.15 -9.89 27.92
N ARG A 433 15.32 -9.11 27.20
CA ARG A 433 14.25 -8.30 27.79
C ARG A 433 13.03 -9.15 28.09
N GLN A 434 12.34 -8.87 29.18
CA GLN A 434 11.06 -9.49 29.49
C GLN A 434 9.93 -8.65 28.88
N LEU A 435 9.27 -9.20 27.84
CA LEU A 435 8.20 -8.52 27.12
C LEU A 435 6.83 -9.15 27.43
N ASN A 436 5.81 -8.33 27.45
CA ASN A 436 4.42 -8.73 27.39
C ASN A 436 3.94 -8.61 25.94
N TYR A 437 2.98 -9.44 25.54
CA TYR A 437 2.50 -9.49 24.17
C TYR A 437 1.00 -9.30 24.12
N ALA A 438 0.54 -8.63 23.05
CA ALA A 438 -0.86 -8.54 22.69
C ALA A 438 -1.03 -8.86 21.21
N VAL A 439 -2.14 -9.45 20.85
CA VAL A 439 -2.53 -9.71 19.46
C VAL A 439 -3.94 -9.20 19.23
N THR A 440 -4.14 -8.60 18.06
CA THR A 440 -5.45 -8.21 17.56
C THR A 440 -5.75 -8.95 16.27
N ALA A 441 -7.02 -9.30 16.03
CA ALA A 441 -7.50 -9.77 14.75
C ALA A 441 -7.88 -8.56 13.88
N VAL A 442 -7.60 -8.63 12.60
CA VAL A 442 -7.90 -7.57 11.63
C VAL A 442 -8.66 -8.19 10.47
N ASP A 443 -9.82 -7.63 10.12
CA ASP A 443 -10.56 -8.04 8.94
C ASP A 443 -9.95 -7.46 7.65
N ARG A 444 -10.50 -7.82 6.50
CA ARG A 444 -10.01 -7.37 5.20
C ARG A 444 -10.31 -5.88 4.92
N TYR A 445 -11.18 -5.24 5.71
CA TYR A 445 -11.42 -3.79 5.66
C TYR A 445 -10.46 -2.99 6.54
N GLY A 446 -9.61 -3.66 7.31
CA GLY A 446 -8.67 -3.05 8.26
C GLY A 446 -9.26 -2.77 9.63
N ASN A 447 -10.49 -3.24 9.95
CA ASN A 447 -11.05 -3.10 11.29
C ASN A 447 -10.31 -4.02 12.26
N GLU A 448 -9.82 -3.45 13.36
CA GLU A 448 -9.01 -4.12 14.35
C GLU A 448 -9.88 -4.52 15.56
N SER A 449 -9.68 -5.72 16.09
CA SER A 449 -10.36 -6.22 17.30
C SER A 449 -9.82 -5.56 18.58
N LEU A 450 -10.50 -5.80 19.69
CA LEU A 450 -9.87 -5.65 21.00
C LEU A 450 -8.67 -6.61 21.11
N PRO A 451 -7.64 -6.25 21.93
CA PRO A 451 -6.45 -7.08 22.09
C PRO A 451 -6.74 -8.32 22.94
N ALA A 452 -6.20 -9.46 22.52
CA ALA A 452 -5.94 -10.57 23.41
C ALA A 452 -4.50 -10.45 23.94
N GLN A 453 -4.34 -10.45 25.24
CA GLN A 453 -3.05 -10.24 25.90
C GLN A 453 -2.57 -11.48 26.64
N THR A 454 -1.28 -11.57 26.81
CA THR A 454 -0.69 -12.55 27.74
C THR A 454 -1.19 -12.26 29.17
N VAL A 455 -1.38 -13.31 29.94
CA VAL A 455 -1.74 -13.15 31.37
C VAL A 455 -0.63 -12.39 32.06
N LYS A 456 -0.96 -11.44 32.96
CA LYS A 456 0.02 -10.74 33.78
C LYS A 456 0.96 -11.79 34.40
N PRO A 457 2.29 -11.66 34.26
CA PRO A 457 3.19 -12.59 34.90
C PRO A 457 2.88 -12.62 36.40
N SER A 458 2.53 -13.78 36.96
CA SER A 458 2.57 -13.96 38.41
C SER A 458 3.96 -13.53 38.86
N ALA A 459 4.03 -12.85 40.04
CA ALA A 459 5.28 -12.34 40.59
C ALA A 459 6.42 -13.37 40.39
N PRO A 460 7.64 -12.92 40.06
CA PRO A 460 8.71 -13.83 39.72
C PRO A 460 8.78 -14.91 40.80
N LEU A 461 8.76 -16.17 40.36
CA LEU A 461 9.06 -17.30 41.24
C LEU A 461 10.28 -16.88 42.07
N ARG A 462 10.11 -16.74 43.41
CA ARG A 462 11.23 -16.47 44.31
C ARG A 462 12.39 -17.36 43.82
N LYS A 463 13.51 -16.76 43.50
CA LYS A 463 14.72 -17.52 43.26
C LYS A 463 14.79 -18.50 44.41
N LEU A 464 14.59 -19.80 44.15
CA LEU A 464 14.80 -20.84 45.11
C LEU A 464 16.27 -20.70 45.49
N ASP A 465 16.49 -20.19 46.72
CA ASP A 465 17.86 -20.16 47.29
C ASP A 465 18.24 -21.62 47.44
N PHE A 466 19.14 -22.10 46.59
CA PHE A 466 19.64 -23.46 46.65
C PHE A 466 20.20 -23.81 48.04
N ARG A 467 20.46 -22.81 48.91
CA ARG A 467 20.87 -23.00 50.31
C ARG A 467 19.71 -23.51 51.18
N GLU A 468 18.42 -23.21 50.83
CA GLU A 468 17.27 -23.74 51.56
C GLU A 468 16.96 -25.23 51.27
N LEU A 469 17.49 -25.76 50.17
CA LEU A 469 17.34 -27.16 49.77
C LEU A 469 18.39 -28.08 50.47
N ILE A 470 19.46 -27.50 50.99
CA ILE A 470 20.60 -28.30 51.57
C ILE A 470 20.49 -28.42 53.09
N VAL A 471 19.70 -27.54 53.76
CA VAL A 471 19.50 -27.61 55.19
C VAL A 471 18.18 -28.28 55.51
N GLY A 472 18.20 -29.61 55.58
CA GLY A 472 17.08 -30.37 56.15
C GLY A 472 16.70 -29.86 57.55
N LYS A 473 15.46 -29.38 57.74
CA LYS A 473 14.96 -29.03 59.07
C LYS A 473 15.15 -30.23 60.03
N PRO A 474 15.78 -30.06 61.22
CA PRO A 474 15.92 -31.14 62.19
C PRO A 474 14.55 -31.57 62.71
N ARG A 475 14.21 -32.85 62.64
CA ARG A 475 13.02 -33.46 63.19
C ARG A 475 12.95 -33.18 64.68
N LYS A 476 11.97 -32.43 65.15
CA LYS A 476 11.62 -32.34 66.57
C LYS A 476 11.11 -33.71 67.05
N ARG A 477 11.90 -34.37 67.93
CA ARG A 477 11.46 -35.53 68.68
C ARG A 477 10.34 -35.14 69.61
N SER A 478 9.16 -35.72 69.43
CA SER A 478 8.07 -35.63 70.42
C SER A 478 8.43 -36.48 71.64
N LYS A 479 8.59 -35.88 72.80
CA LYS A 479 8.54 -36.61 74.11
C LYS A 479 7.07 -36.91 74.40
N LYS A 480 6.73 -38.20 74.42
CA LYS A 480 5.52 -38.69 75.08
C LYS A 480 5.72 -38.55 76.58
N ARG A 481 4.74 -38.00 77.24
CA ARG A 481 4.22 -38.37 78.60
C ARG A 481 2.72 -38.54 78.46
#